data_7b310ef74405690dd7bafc705d11eced
#
_entry.id   7b310ef74405690dd7bafc705d11eced
#
_cell.length_a   1.000
_cell.length_b   1.000
_cell.length_c   1.000
_cell.angle_alpha   90.00
_cell.angle_beta   90.00
_cell.angle_gamma   90.00
#
_symmetry.space_group_name_H-M   'P 1'
#
loop_
_entity.id
_entity.type
_entity.pdbx_description
1 polymer ?
#
loop_
_entity_poly.entity_id
_entity_poly.type
_entity_poly.pdbx_seq_one_letter_code
_entity_poly.pdbx_strand_id
1 'polypeptide(L)'
;MDLMGMMGKLRETQQKIEDTKQRLNTVLIDEQSSDGTLKVTLTANRTIKSISIDDSLLEDKEQLEDYLILVLNKAIEKATKVNEAELDVVAKMDMPMIPGMDNLFK
;
A
#
# COMPACT_ATOMS: atom_id res chain seq x y z
N MET A 1 4.48 -28.24 24.53
CA MET A 1 4.54 -27.23 23.45
C MET A 1 5.46 -27.72 22.37
N ASP A 2 4.94 -27.85 21.18
CA ASP A 2 5.68 -28.41 20.06
C ASP A 2 6.41 -27.27 19.30
N LEU A 3 7.72 -27.23 19.46
CA LEU A 3 8.56 -26.23 18.78
C LEU A 3 8.46 -26.33 17.27
N MET A 4 8.32 -27.54 16.75
CA MET A 4 8.16 -27.74 15.29
C MET A 4 6.83 -27.22 14.78
N GLY A 5 5.77 -27.34 15.56
CA GLY A 5 4.47 -26.78 15.22
C GLY A 5 4.50 -25.25 15.20
N MET A 6 5.22 -24.63 16.15
CA MET A 6 5.40 -23.17 16.19
C MET A 6 6.20 -22.68 15.00
N MET A 7 7.26 -23.37 14.62
CA MET A 7 8.05 -23.01 13.44
C MET A 7 7.26 -23.16 12.16
N GLY A 8 6.45 -24.20 12.07
CA GLY A 8 5.55 -24.40 10.92
C GLY A 8 4.55 -23.25 10.79
N LYS A 9 3.97 -22.82 11.91
CA LYS A 9 3.02 -21.71 11.92
C LYS A 9 3.69 -20.39 11.52
N LEU A 10 4.91 -20.16 11.98
CA LEU A 10 5.67 -18.98 11.58
C LEU A 10 5.94 -18.96 10.08
N ARG A 11 6.28 -20.11 9.51
CA ARG A 11 6.50 -20.22 8.05
C ARG A 11 5.23 -19.96 7.27
N GLU A 12 4.10 -20.49 7.74
CA GLU A 12 2.80 -20.23 7.12
C GLU A 12 2.46 -18.73 7.13
N THR A 13 2.66 -18.09 8.28
CA THR A 13 2.41 -16.65 8.42
C THR A 13 3.30 -15.84 7.48
N GLN A 14 4.60 -16.17 7.42
CA GLN A 14 5.53 -15.52 6.52
C GLN A 14 5.13 -15.69 5.06
N GLN A 15 4.68 -16.90 4.70
CA GLN A 15 4.22 -17.17 3.33
C GLN A 15 2.97 -16.36 2.99
N LYS A 16 2.02 -16.27 3.91
CA LYS A 16 0.81 -15.46 3.71
C LYS A 16 1.12 -13.98 3.57
N ILE A 17 2.07 -13.47 4.36
CA ILE A 17 2.52 -12.08 4.25
C ILE A 17 3.14 -11.86 2.87
N GLU A 18 4.00 -12.76 2.42
CA GLU A 18 4.65 -12.66 1.11
C GLU A 18 3.64 -12.72 -0.03
N ASP A 19 2.68 -13.65 0.05
CA ASP A 19 1.60 -13.77 -0.94
C ASP A 19 0.74 -12.51 -0.97
N THR A 20 0.47 -11.92 0.19
CA THR A 20 -0.28 -10.68 0.29
C THR A 20 0.49 -9.53 -0.35
N LYS A 21 1.80 -9.43 -0.12
CA LYS A 21 2.64 -8.43 -0.76
C LYS A 21 2.61 -8.56 -2.27
N GLN A 22 2.68 -9.77 -2.79
CA GLN A 22 2.58 -10.02 -4.23
C GLN A 22 1.20 -9.63 -4.77
N ARG A 23 0.14 -9.97 -4.06
CA ARG A 23 -1.22 -9.60 -4.44
C ARG A 23 -1.40 -8.08 -4.48
N LEU A 24 -0.79 -7.38 -3.53
CA LEU A 24 -0.86 -5.92 -3.47
C LEU A 24 -0.23 -5.24 -4.69
N ASN A 25 0.65 -5.91 -5.41
CA ASN A 25 1.17 -5.42 -6.69
C ASN A 25 0.08 -5.34 -7.77
N THR A 26 -1.02 -6.05 -7.60
CA THR A 26 -2.15 -6.05 -8.54
C THR A 26 -3.27 -5.11 -8.12
N VAL A 27 -3.20 -4.57 -6.92
CA VAL A 27 -4.18 -3.60 -6.42
C VAL A 27 -3.77 -2.22 -6.89
N LEU A 28 -4.61 -1.58 -7.70
CA LEU A 28 -4.33 -0.29 -8.30
C LEU A 28 -4.94 0.84 -7.48
N ILE A 29 -4.16 1.87 -7.27
CA ILE A 29 -4.54 3.08 -6.55
C ILE A 29 -4.50 4.22 -7.56
N ASP A 30 -5.63 4.85 -7.80
CA ASP A 30 -5.75 5.98 -8.71
C ASP A 30 -5.92 7.27 -7.93
N GLU A 31 -5.22 8.31 -8.37
CA GLU A 31 -5.37 9.65 -7.82
C GLU A 31 -5.24 10.67 -8.94
N GLN A 32 -5.89 11.81 -8.78
CA GLN A 32 -5.86 12.84 -9.82
C GLN A 32 -5.90 14.24 -9.20
N SER A 33 -5.46 15.22 -9.99
CA SER A 33 -5.61 16.63 -9.62
C SER A 33 -7.09 17.03 -9.59
N SER A 34 -7.39 18.15 -8.95
CA SER A 34 -8.77 18.62 -8.77
C SER A 34 -9.51 18.84 -10.10
N ASP A 35 -8.79 19.22 -11.14
CA ASP A 35 -9.35 19.44 -12.48
C ASP A 35 -9.18 18.22 -13.42
N GLY A 36 -8.57 17.14 -12.94
CA GLY A 36 -8.39 15.93 -13.72
C GLY A 36 -7.31 15.97 -14.78
N THR A 37 -6.51 17.04 -14.84
CA THR A 37 -5.46 17.19 -15.87
C THR A 37 -4.23 16.36 -15.60
N LEU A 38 -4.03 15.94 -14.35
CA LEU A 38 -2.96 15.03 -13.96
C LEU A 38 -3.56 13.82 -13.26
N LYS A 39 -3.25 12.64 -13.77
CA LYS A 39 -3.69 11.36 -13.18
C LYS A 39 -2.50 10.46 -12.96
N VAL A 40 -2.50 9.78 -11.81
CA VAL A 40 -1.43 8.86 -11.43
C VAL A 40 -2.04 7.56 -10.98
N THR A 41 -1.45 6.45 -11.40
CA THR A 41 -1.83 5.12 -10.94
C THR A 41 -0.62 4.44 -10.31
N LEU A 42 -0.78 3.98 -9.08
CA LEU A 42 0.23 3.18 -8.40
C LEU A 42 -0.35 1.84 -7.97
N THR A 43 0.54 0.93 -7.57
CA THR A 43 0.12 -0.27 -6.85
C THR A 43 0.02 0.05 -5.36
N ALA A 44 -0.65 -0.85 -4.61
CA ALA A 44 -0.69 -0.73 -3.15
C ALA A 44 0.68 -0.93 -2.50
N ASN A 45 1.69 -1.37 -3.26
CA ASN A 45 3.09 -1.41 -2.82
C ASN A 45 3.85 -0.13 -3.17
N ARG A 46 3.16 0.92 -3.58
CA ARG A 46 3.72 2.24 -3.89
C ARG A 46 4.64 2.24 -5.12
N THR A 47 4.38 1.33 -6.05
CA THR A 47 5.07 1.32 -7.36
C THR A 47 4.23 2.11 -8.35
N ILE A 48 4.81 3.15 -8.94
CA ILE A 48 4.11 3.97 -9.93
C ILE A 48 3.99 3.17 -11.23
N LYS A 49 2.76 3.03 -11.72
CA LYS A 49 2.47 2.30 -12.95
C LYS A 49 2.28 3.23 -14.15
N SER A 50 1.60 4.35 -13.94
CA SER A 50 1.36 5.30 -15.02
C SER A 50 1.16 6.71 -14.48
N ILE A 51 1.52 7.67 -15.32
CA ILE A 51 1.26 9.08 -15.09
C ILE A 51 0.68 9.61 -16.39
N SER A 52 -0.52 10.21 -16.34
CA SER A 52 -1.17 10.82 -17.48
C SER A 52 -1.21 12.33 -17.28
N ILE A 53 -0.63 13.06 -18.22
CA ILE A 53 -0.51 14.53 -18.14
C ILE A 53 -1.26 15.11 -19.33
N ASP A 54 -2.25 16.00 -19.06
CA ASP A 54 -2.95 16.70 -20.10
C ASP A 54 -2.02 17.73 -20.78
N ASP A 55 -2.19 17.92 -22.07
CA ASP A 55 -1.34 18.84 -22.86
C ASP A 55 -1.34 20.27 -22.30
N SER A 56 -2.44 20.69 -21.69
CA SER A 56 -2.54 22.02 -21.08
C SER A 56 -1.51 22.26 -19.99
N LEU A 57 -1.08 21.21 -19.29
CA LEU A 57 -0.07 21.32 -18.23
C LEU A 57 1.35 21.50 -18.78
N LEU A 58 1.58 21.13 -20.04
CA LEU A 58 2.90 21.28 -20.65
C LEU A 58 3.26 22.74 -20.88
N GLU A 59 2.26 23.62 -20.96
CA GLU A 59 2.46 25.06 -21.11
C GLU A 59 2.59 25.78 -19.77
N ASP A 60 2.35 25.09 -18.65
CA ASP A 60 2.43 25.65 -17.31
C ASP A 60 3.26 24.72 -16.42
N LYS A 61 4.55 24.89 -16.52
CA LYS A 61 5.50 24.04 -15.79
C LYS A 61 5.31 24.09 -14.29
N GLU A 62 5.04 25.26 -13.71
CA GLU A 62 4.85 25.42 -12.28
C GLU A 62 3.61 24.67 -11.79
N GLN A 63 2.52 24.76 -12.55
CA GLN A 63 1.29 24.05 -12.24
C GLN A 63 1.50 22.53 -12.30
N LEU A 64 2.24 22.07 -13.31
CA LEU A 64 2.57 20.65 -13.45
C LEU A 64 3.38 20.16 -12.25
N GLU A 65 4.39 20.90 -11.85
CA GLU A 65 5.21 20.54 -10.69
C GLU A 65 4.38 20.48 -9.41
N ASP A 66 3.54 21.48 -9.17
CA ASP A 66 2.68 21.52 -7.99
C ASP A 66 1.69 20.38 -7.97
N TYR A 67 1.07 20.07 -9.10
CA TYR A 67 0.13 18.95 -9.19
C TYR A 67 0.83 17.60 -8.98
N LEU A 68 2.04 17.42 -9.50
CA LEU A 68 2.81 16.19 -9.28
C LEU A 68 3.07 15.97 -7.81
N ILE A 69 3.49 17.01 -7.10
CA ILE A 69 3.76 16.92 -5.66
C ILE A 69 2.50 16.51 -4.90
N LEU A 70 1.40 17.20 -5.15
CA LEU A 70 0.13 16.95 -4.44
C LEU A 70 -0.45 15.58 -4.76
N VAL A 71 -0.53 15.23 -6.04
CA VAL A 71 -1.17 14.00 -6.48
C VAL A 71 -0.35 12.77 -6.10
N LEU A 72 0.97 12.82 -6.29
CA LEU A 72 1.85 11.72 -5.92
C LEU A 72 1.83 11.48 -4.40
N ASN A 73 1.88 12.53 -3.61
CA ASN A 73 1.83 12.39 -2.15
C ASN A 73 0.51 11.81 -1.67
N LYS A 74 -0.60 12.22 -2.24
CA LYS A 74 -1.92 11.65 -1.93
C LYS A 74 -2.00 10.18 -2.34
N ALA A 75 -1.50 9.86 -3.51
CA ALA A 75 -1.51 8.48 -4.02
C ALA A 75 -0.65 7.57 -3.15
N ILE A 76 0.53 8.01 -2.75
CA ILE A 76 1.43 7.27 -1.87
C ILE A 76 0.79 7.05 -0.49
N GLU A 77 0.16 8.07 0.06
CA GLU A 77 -0.53 7.97 1.34
C GLU A 77 -1.67 6.96 1.29
N LYS A 78 -2.47 7.01 0.23
CA LYS A 78 -3.59 6.08 0.02
C LYS A 78 -3.08 4.65 -0.15
N ALA A 79 -2.03 4.45 -0.96
CA ALA A 79 -1.41 3.16 -1.16
C ALA A 79 -0.84 2.61 0.15
N THR A 80 -0.21 3.45 0.96
CA THR A 80 0.35 3.07 2.25
C THR A 80 -0.74 2.59 3.20
N LYS A 81 -1.88 3.28 3.26
CA LYS A 81 -3.00 2.87 4.10
C LYS A 81 -3.55 1.51 3.70
N VAL A 82 -3.71 1.27 2.40
CA VAL A 82 -4.18 -0.02 1.89
C VAL A 82 -3.17 -1.11 2.20
N ASN A 83 -1.89 -0.85 1.96
CA ASN A 83 -0.80 -1.79 2.23
C ASN A 83 -0.77 -2.21 3.70
N GLU A 84 -0.77 -1.24 4.60
CA GLU A 84 -0.71 -1.49 6.04
C GLU A 84 -1.95 -2.22 6.54
N ALA A 85 -3.14 -1.85 6.06
CA ALA A 85 -4.37 -2.49 6.47
C ALA A 85 -4.41 -3.97 6.05
N GLU A 86 -4.00 -4.28 4.83
CA GLU A 86 -3.99 -5.65 4.32
C GLU A 86 -2.96 -6.53 5.03
N LEU A 87 -1.76 -6.01 5.24
CA LEU A 87 -0.71 -6.74 5.94
C LEU A 87 -1.04 -6.93 7.42
N ASP A 88 -1.65 -5.94 8.04
CA ASP A 88 -2.05 -6.00 9.44
C ASP A 88 -3.11 -7.08 9.67
N VAL A 89 -4.09 -7.17 8.79
CA VAL A 89 -5.13 -8.21 8.86
C VAL A 89 -4.50 -9.60 8.78
N VAL A 90 -3.60 -9.84 7.83
CA VAL A 90 -2.93 -11.13 7.67
C VAL A 90 -2.10 -11.47 8.89
N ALA A 91 -1.33 -10.52 9.40
CA ALA A 91 -0.49 -10.73 10.57
C ALA A 91 -1.32 -11.06 11.81
N LYS A 92 -2.46 -10.39 12.00
CA LYS A 92 -3.34 -10.62 13.16
C LYS A 92 -4.10 -11.94 13.08
N MET A 93 -4.49 -12.37 11.89
CA MET A 93 -5.25 -13.60 11.70
C MET A 93 -4.47 -14.84 12.11
N ASP A 94 -3.16 -14.82 11.95
CA ASP A 94 -2.31 -15.98 12.17
C ASP A 94 -1.52 -15.94 13.48
N MET A 95 -1.61 -14.84 14.22
CA MET A 95 -0.94 -14.74 15.50
C MET A 95 -1.73 -15.45 16.59
N PRO A 96 -1.09 -16.36 17.36
CA PRO A 96 -1.77 -16.94 18.52
C PRO A 96 -2.09 -15.83 19.52
N MET A 97 -3.32 -15.88 20.06
CA MET A 97 -3.75 -14.95 21.08
C MET A 97 -2.96 -15.18 22.36
N ILE A 98 -1.98 -14.34 22.61
CA ILE A 98 -1.23 -14.35 23.87
C ILE A 98 -1.83 -13.28 24.76
N PRO A 99 -2.26 -13.62 25.99
CA PRO A 99 -2.82 -12.63 26.91
C PRO A 99 -1.85 -11.46 27.13
N GLY A 100 -2.33 -10.26 26.93
CA GLY A 100 -1.54 -9.04 27.08
C GLY A 100 -0.93 -8.48 25.79
N MET A 101 -0.93 -9.25 24.70
CA MET A 101 -0.38 -8.76 23.42
C MET A 101 -1.24 -7.67 22.80
N ASP A 102 -2.51 -7.63 23.11
CA ASP A 102 -3.42 -6.58 22.61
C ASP A 102 -2.95 -5.18 23.02
N ASN A 103 -2.25 -5.08 24.15
CA ASN A 103 -1.71 -3.80 24.62
C ASN A 103 -0.48 -3.35 23.85
N LEU A 104 0.20 -4.27 23.16
CA LEU A 104 1.38 -3.94 22.37
C LEU A 104 1.05 -3.33 21.01
N PHE A 105 -0.18 -3.54 20.54
CA PHE A 105 -0.62 -3.08 19.22
C PHE A 105 -1.60 -1.90 19.27
N LYS A 106 -1.79 -1.34 20.46
CA LYS A 106 -2.62 -0.15 20.62
C LYS A 106 -1.83 1.14 20.48
#